data_a3483946abe6d5ff532a3638039a8552
#
_entry.id   a3483946abe6d5ff532a3638039a8552
#
_cell.length_a   1.000
_cell.length_b   1.000
_cell.length_c   1.000
_cell.angle_alpha   90.00
_cell.angle_beta   90.00
_cell.angle_gamma   90.00
#
_symmetry.space_group_name_H-M   'P 1'
#
loop_
_entity.id
_entity.type
_entity.pdbx_description
1 polymer ?
#
loop_
_entity_poly.entity_id
_entity_poly.type
_entity_poly.pdbx_seq_one_letter_code
_entity_poly.pdbx_strand_id
1 'polypeptide(L)'
;MFKFRDREETLFYSFVYKDLEGKTVSELLKEARRKGAFSLPFHAVVLKNGELDLMRPFEAVGGSELPYSACGVYILVDACSKDTLSNLQKKRLDDLVEMLHEDYANIVEEEFKDELQRTD
;
A
#
# COMPACT_ATOMS: atom_id res chain seq x y z
N MET A 1 -19.63 13.28 5.50
CA MET A 1 -18.17 13.16 5.69
C MET A 1 -17.73 11.71 5.59
N PHE A 2 -16.69 11.47 4.82
CA PHE A 2 -16.16 10.12 4.64
C PHE A 2 -15.27 9.74 5.83
N LYS A 3 -15.38 8.50 6.29
CA LYS A 3 -14.61 8.02 7.42
C LYS A 3 -14.13 6.58 7.14
N PHE A 4 -12.83 6.34 7.35
CA PHE A 4 -12.28 5.00 7.20
C PHE A 4 -12.69 4.12 8.39
N ARG A 5 -13.00 2.87 8.06
CA ARG A 5 -13.34 1.89 9.09
C ARG A 5 -12.07 1.19 9.58
N ASP A 6 -11.95 1.04 10.90
CA ASP A 6 -10.82 0.32 11.49
C ASP A 6 -10.94 -1.19 11.26
N ARG A 7 -9.78 -1.83 11.08
CA ARG A 7 -9.68 -3.27 10.95
C ARG A 7 -9.89 -3.93 12.31
N GLU A 8 -10.64 -5.03 12.32
CA GLU A 8 -10.81 -5.82 13.53
C GLU A 8 -9.60 -6.69 13.81
N GLU A 9 -8.91 -7.14 12.76
CA GLU A 9 -7.78 -8.03 12.87
C GLU A 9 -6.75 -7.70 11.79
N THR A 10 -5.46 -7.79 12.15
CA THR A 10 -4.37 -7.53 11.22
C THR A 10 -3.48 -8.76 11.16
N LEU A 11 -3.52 -9.46 10.03
CA LEU A 11 -2.82 -10.73 9.84
C LEU A 11 -1.56 -10.61 8.98
N PHE A 12 -1.54 -9.66 8.05
CA PHE A 12 -0.44 -9.56 7.08
C PHE A 12 -0.22 -8.14 6.62
N TYR A 13 0.95 -7.94 5.97
CA TYR A 13 1.20 -6.75 5.16
C TYR A 13 1.67 -7.21 3.77
N SER A 14 1.44 -6.38 2.76
CA SER A 14 1.83 -6.69 1.39
C SER A 14 2.37 -5.45 0.70
N PHE A 15 3.51 -5.61 0.03
CA PHE A 15 4.07 -4.55 -0.82
C PHE A 15 3.67 -4.83 -2.26
N VAL A 16 2.99 -3.87 -2.87
CA VAL A 16 2.58 -3.96 -4.28
C VAL A 16 3.51 -3.10 -5.11
N TYR A 17 4.27 -3.72 -5.99
CA TYR A 17 5.24 -3.00 -6.83
C TYR A 17 4.60 -2.61 -8.14
N LYS A 18 4.65 -1.33 -8.45
CA LYS A 18 4.11 -0.80 -9.71
C LYS A 18 4.88 0.44 -10.09
N ASP A 19 5.37 0.49 -11.34
CA ASP A 19 6.01 1.69 -11.85
C ASP A 19 4.94 2.75 -12.06
N LEU A 20 5.04 3.87 -11.33
CA LEU A 20 4.07 4.95 -11.42
C LEU A 20 4.33 5.88 -12.62
N GLU A 21 5.38 5.60 -13.39
CA GLU A 21 5.71 6.34 -14.63
C GLU A 21 5.86 7.84 -14.40
N GLY A 22 6.42 8.22 -13.24
CA GLY A 22 6.62 9.61 -12.90
C GLY A 22 5.39 10.32 -12.38
N LYS A 23 4.28 9.63 -12.23
CA LYS A 23 3.05 10.24 -11.69
C LYS A 23 3.21 10.55 -10.21
N THR A 24 2.63 11.67 -9.80
CA THR A 24 2.58 12.05 -8.39
C THR A 24 1.39 11.37 -7.71
N VAL A 25 1.41 11.32 -6.38
CA VAL A 25 0.27 10.82 -5.61
C VAL A 25 -0.98 11.64 -5.90
N SER A 26 -0.84 12.95 -6.07
CA SER A 26 -1.95 13.83 -6.43
C SER A 26 -2.60 13.42 -7.75
N GLU A 27 -1.79 13.06 -8.75
CA GLU A 27 -2.32 12.60 -10.03
C GLU A 27 -3.03 11.25 -9.92
N LEU A 28 -2.48 10.33 -9.11
CA LEU A 28 -3.11 9.04 -8.85
C LEU A 28 -4.46 9.22 -8.16
N LEU A 29 -4.54 10.14 -7.20
CA LEU A 29 -5.80 10.43 -6.52
C LEU A 29 -6.84 11.02 -7.47
N LYS A 30 -6.44 11.89 -8.37
CA LYS A 30 -7.34 12.44 -9.38
C LYS A 30 -7.90 11.35 -10.29
N GLU A 31 -7.05 10.42 -10.72
CA GLU A 31 -7.49 9.30 -11.54
C GLU A 31 -8.47 8.42 -10.79
N ALA A 32 -8.21 8.12 -9.51
CA ALA A 32 -9.10 7.31 -8.69
C ALA A 32 -10.46 7.98 -8.54
N ARG A 33 -10.49 9.28 -8.29
CA ARG A 33 -11.73 10.04 -8.13
C ARG A 33 -12.57 10.09 -9.41
N ARG A 34 -11.91 10.17 -10.57
CA ARG A 34 -12.62 10.08 -11.86
C ARG A 34 -13.31 8.74 -12.06
N LYS A 35 -12.75 7.68 -11.46
CA LYS A 35 -13.34 6.33 -11.53
C LYS A 35 -14.33 6.08 -10.40
N GLY A 36 -14.65 7.10 -9.59
CA GLY A 36 -15.61 6.99 -8.52
C GLY A 36 -15.06 6.59 -7.16
N ALA A 37 -13.76 6.44 -7.03
CA ALA A 37 -13.14 6.07 -5.76
C ALA A 37 -12.88 7.31 -4.89
N PHE A 38 -13.02 7.16 -3.60
CA PHE A 38 -12.71 8.22 -2.65
C PHE A 38 -11.20 8.43 -2.51
N SER A 39 -10.43 7.35 -2.50
CA SER A 39 -8.99 7.38 -2.30
C SER A 39 -8.37 6.16 -2.98
N LEU A 40 -7.04 6.06 -2.93
CA LEU A 40 -6.34 4.85 -3.36
C LEU A 40 -6.64 3.72 -2.37
N PRO A 41 -6.66 2.46 -2.85
CA PRO A 41 -6.97 1.33 -1.97
C PRO A 41 -5.85 1.01 -0.97
N PHE A 42 -4.67 1.55 -1.17
CA PHE A 42 -3.48 1.29 -0.36
C PHE A 42 -3.44 2.16 0.88
N HIS A 43 -2.78 1.68 1.92
CA HIS A 43 -2.58 2.46 3.15
C HIS A 43 -1.55 3.54 2.95
N ALA A 44 -0.53 3.28 2.15
CA ALA A 44 0.54 4.22 1.89
C ALA A 44 1.17 3.98 0.52
N VAL A 45 1.89 4.98 0.04
CA VAL A 45 2.68 4.90 -1.20
C VAL A 45 4.11 5.24 -0.86
N VAL A 46 5.06 4.40 -1.29
CA VAL A 46 6.50 4.68 -1.15
C VAL A 46 7.04 5.10 -2.50
N LEU A 47 7.49 6.34 -2.60
CA LEU A 47 7.99 6.92 -3.84
C LEU A 47 9.46 6.53 -4.08
N LYS A 48 9.96 6.79 -5.29
CA LYS A 48 11.32 6.41 -5.68
C LYS A 48 12.40 7.01 -4.79
N ASN A 49 12.15 8.19 -4.23
CA ASN A 49 13.08 8.85 -3.31
C ASN A 49 12.96 8.37 -1.87
N GLY A 50 12.12 7.36 -1.62
CA GLY A 50 11.89 6.80 -0.29
C GLY A 50 10.86 7.54 0.53
N GLU A 51 10.25 8.60 0.01
CA GLU A 51 9.20 9.30 0.72
C GLU A 51 7.96 8.44 0.87
N LEU A 52 7.31 8.56 2.02
CA LEU A 52 6.09 7.83 2.35
C LEU A 52 4.92 8.79 2.36
N ASP A 53 3.91 8.51 1.54
CA ASP A 53 2.65 9.25 1.55
C ASP A 53 1.56 8.36 2.11
N LEU A 54 0.96 8.78 3.21
CA LEU A 54 -0.15 8.05 3.84
C LEU A 54 -1.46 8.36 3.11
N MET A 55 -2.17 7.30 2.73
CA MET A 55 -3.47 7.41 2.08
C MET A 55 -4.62 7.19 3.06
N ARG A 56 -4.38 6.37 4.07
CA ARG A 56 -5.34 6.09 5.16
C ARG A 56 -4.57 5.58 6.36
N PRO A 57 -5.15 5.66 7.58
CA PRO A 57 -4.47 5.13 8.76
C PRO A 57 -4.14 3.65 8.60
N PHE A 58 -3.00 3.22 9.14
CA PHE A 58 -2.59 1.82 9.03
C PHE A 58 -3.56 0.85 9.68
N GLU A 59 -4.29 1.28 10.68
CA GLU A 59 -5.32 0.48 11.35
C GLU A 59 -6.63 0.40 10.58
N ALA A 60 -6.79 1.18 9.51
CA ALA A 60 -8.01 1.19 8.72
C ALA A 60 -8.08 0.02 7.74
N VAL A 61 -9.29 -0.33 7.33
CA VAL A 61 -9.52 -1.30 6.26
C VAL A 61 -9.05 -0.72 4.93
N GLY A 62 -8.35 -1.52 4.12
CA GLY A 62 -7.94 -1.11 2.77
C GLY A 62 -9.09 -1.09 1.78
N GLY A 63 -8.80 -0.72 0.53
CA GLY A 63 -9.82 -0.71 -0.53
C GLY A 63 -10.36 -2.10 -0.82
N SER A 64 -11.66 -2.19 -1.12
CA SER A 64 -12.32 -3.47 -1.32
C SER A 64 -11.83 -4.23 -2.56
N GLU A 65 -11.18 -3.54 -3.49
CA GLU A 65 -10.58 -4.17 -4.66
C GLU A 65 -9.32 -4.97 -4.35
N LEU A 66 -8.75 -4.82 -3.16
CA LEU A 66 -7.58 -5.60 -2.74
C LEU A 66 -8.01 -6.90 -2.05
N PRO A 67 -7.30 -8.02 -2.30
CA PRO A 67 -7.66 -9.29 -1.66
C PRO A 67 -7.48 -9.20 -0.15
N TYR A 68 -8.47 -9.72 0.58
CA TYR A 68 -8.46 -9.78 2.05
C TYR A 68 -8.16 -8.42 2.71
N SER A 69 -8.68 -7.33 2.13
CA SER A 69 -8.38 -5.98 2.60
C SER A 69 -8.81 -5.73 4.04
N ALA A 70 -9.75 -6.52 4.56
CA ALA A 70 -10.18 -6.42 5.94
C ALA A 70 -9.18 -6.97 6.96
N CYS A 71 -8.13 -7.66 6.50
CA CYS A 71 -7.15 -8.34 7.37
C CYS A 71 -5.71 -7.89 7.16
N GLY A 72 -5.44 -6.98 6.27
CA GLY A 72 -4.07 -6.65 5.89
C GLY A 72 -3.77 -5.19 5.68
N VAL A 73 -2.47 -4.89 5.68
CA VAL A 73 -1.93 -3.58 5.35
C VAL A 73 -1.32 -3.67 3.95
N TYR A 74 -1.72 -2.77 3.06
CA TYR A 74 -1.22 -2.72 1.69
C TYR A 74 -0.44 -1.46 1.44
N ILE A 75 0.76 -1.61 0.88
CA ILE A 75 1.64 -0.48 0.58
C ILE A 75 2.03 -0.55 -0.90
N LEU A 76 1.73 0.53 -1.62
CA LEU A 76 2.12 0.65 -3.03
C LEU A 76 3.54 1.18 -3.09
N VAL A 77 4.40 0.54 -3.87
CA VAL A 77 5.80 0.94 -4.02
C VAL A 77 6.06 1.30 -5.48
N ASP A 78 6.61 2.48 -5.70
CA ASP A 78 6.92 2.99 -7.04
C ASP A 78 8.19 2.32 -7.58
N ALA A 79 8.03 1.09 -8.06
CA ALA A 79 9.11 0.30 -8.65
C ALA A 79 8.50 -0.81 -9.50
N CYS A 80 9.22 -1.24 -10.54
CA CYS A 80 8.74 -2.33 -11.39
C CYS A 80 8.69 -3.66 -10.64
N SER A 81 9.61 -3.86 -9.70
CA SER A 81 9.70 -5.10 -8.93
C SER A 81 10.55 -4.85 -7.68
N LYS A 82 10.59 -5.85 -6.81
CA LYS A 82 11.45 -5.83 -5.64
C LYS A 82 12.92 -5.64 -6.00
N ASP A 83 13.34 -6.17 -7.14
CA ASP A 83 14.74 -6.12 -7.58
C ASP A 83 15.16 -4.73 -8.07
N THR A 84 14.21 -3.85 -8.36
CA THR A 84 14.50 -2.51 -8.89
C THR A 84 14.38 -1.40 -7.85
N LEU A 85 14.27 -1.76 -6.58
CA LEU A 85 14.15 -0.77 -5.50
C LEU A 85 15.43 0.07 -5.36
N SER A 86 15.25 1.38 -5.14
CA SER A 86 16.37 2.25 -4.77
C SER A 86 16.78 1.96 -3.31
N ASN A 87 17.98 2.41 -2.94
CA ASN A 87 18.43 2.24 -1.56
C ASN A 87 17.54 2.97 -0.57
N LEU A 88 17.02 4.13 -0.96
CA LEU A 88 16.09 4.89 -0.12
C LEU A 88 14.78 4.15 0.07
N GLN A 89 14.29 3.50 -0.98
CA GLN A 89 13.09 2.68 -0.88
C GLN A 89 13.30 1.47 0.02
N LYS A 90 14.43 0.76 -0.15
CA LYS A 90 14.75 -0.40 0.68
C LYS A 90 14.76 -0.03 2.16
N LYS A 91 15.40 1.09 2.49
CA LYS A 91 15.44 1.57 3.87
C LYS A 91 14.04 1.90 4.39
N ARG A 92 13.23 2.56 3.58
CA ARG A 92 11.85 2.90 3.97
C ARG A 92 11.02 1.65 4.23
N LEU A 93 11.14 0.64 3.36
CA LEU A 93 10.39 -0.60 3.53
C LEU A 93 10.86 -1.34 4.79
N ASP A 94 12.17 -1.36 5.08
CA ASP A 94 12.68 -1.97 6.31
C ASP A 94 12.12 -1.28 7.54
N ASP A 95 12.09 0.05 7.54
CA ASP A 95 11.54 0.83 8.64
C ASP A 95 10.04 0.54 8.84
N LEU A 96 9.30 0.41 7.74
CA LEU A 96 7.87 0.07 7.80
C LEU A 96 7.63 -1.33 8.37
N VAL A 97 8.43 -2.31 7.94
CA VAL A 97 8.32 -3.68 8.45
C VAL A 97 8.57 -3.71 9.95
N GLU A 98 9.60 -3.00 10.40
CA GLU A 98 9.93 -2.92 11.82
C GLU A 98 8.78 -2.31 12.62
N MET A 99 8.23 -1.21 12.13
CA MET A 99 7.09 -0.55 12.77
C MET A 99 5.86 -1.47 12.83
N LEU A 100 5.58 -2.18 11.73
CA LEU A 100 4.43 -3.10 11.68
C LEU A 100 4.59 -4.25 12.65
N HIS A 101 5.80 -4.78 12.81
CA HIS A 101 6.06 -5.83 13.80
C HIS A 101 5.94 -5.34 15.23
N GLU A 102 6.24 -4.08 15.49
CA GLU A 102 6.04 -3.49 16.81
C GLU A 102 4.56 -3.35 17.16
N ASP A 103 3.75 -2.95 16.15
CA ASP A 103 2.32 -2.74 16.34
C ASP A 103 1.51 -4.02 16.30
N TYR A 104 1.97 -5.01 15.51
CA TYR A 104 1.25 -6.26 15.27
C TYR A 104 2.25 -7.41 15.33
N ALA A 105 2.42 -7.99 16.53
CA ALA A 105 3.49 -8.95 16.81
C ALA A 105 3.52 -10.17 15.88
N ASN A 106 2.36 -10.61 15.39
CA ASN A 106 2.26 -11.83 14.60
C ASN A 106 2.04 -11.57 13.10
N ILE A 107 2.25 -10.34 12.65
CA ILE A 107 2.04 -9.98 11.25
C ILE A 107 3.08 -10.67 10.36
N VAL A 108 2.66 -11.11 9.18
CA VAL A 108 3.54 -11.74 8.19
C VAL A 108 3.42 -11.05 6.85
N GLU A 109 4.44 -11.18 6.03
CA GLU A 109 4.40 -10.64 4.67
C GLU A 109 3.67 -11.62 3.75
N GLU A 110 2.78 -11.09 2.91
CA GLU A 110 2.06 -11.86 1.90
C GLU A 110 2.23 -11.25 0.51
N GLU A 111 2.19 -12.07 -0.51
CA GLU A 111 2.22 -11.64 -1.90
C GLU A 111 0.97 -12.13 -2.62
N PHE A 112 0.32 -11.23 -3.35
CA PHE A 112 -0.91 -11.54 -4.10
C PHE A 112 -0.73 -11.22 -5.58
N LYS A 113 0.40 -11.63 -6.15
CA LYS A 113 0.76 -11.26 -7.52
C LYS A 113 -0.29 -11.62 -8.56
N ASP A 114 -0.82 -12.82 -8.50
CA ASP A 114 -1.77 -13.28 -9.50
C ASP A 114 -3.08 -12.51 -9.46
N GLU A 115 -3.54 -12.18 -8.26
CA GLU A 115 -4.79 -11.46 -8.08
C GLU A 115 -4.66 -9.98 -8.45
N LEU A 116 -3.51 -9.38 -8.15
CA LEU A 116 -3.28 -7.96 -8.42
C LEU A 116 -2.88 -7.68 -9.86
N GLN A 117 -2.33 -8.65 -10.57
CA GLN A 117 -1.94 -8.50 -11.96
C GLN A 117 -3.06 -8.79 -12.95
N ARG A 118 -4.21 -9.21 -12.49
CA ARG A 118 -5.37 -9.48 -13.34
C ARG A 118 -6.19 -8.24 -13.68
N THR A 119 -5.76 -7.09 -13.28
CA THR A 119 -6.52 -5.85 -13.46
C THR A 119 -6.24 -5.21 -14.81
N ASP A 120 -6.46 -5.88 -15.85
CA ASP A 120 -6.23 -5.34 -17.19
C ASP A 120 -7.44 -4.61 -17.73
#